data_693fcd849bffc223360c349ddc0aafd2
#
_entry.id   693fcd849bffc223360c349ddc0aafd2
#
_cell.length_a   1.000
_cell.length_b   1.000
_cell.length_c   1.000
_cell.angle_alpha   90.00
_cell.angle_beta   90.00
_cell.angle_gamma   90.00
#
_symmetry.space_group_name_H-M   'P 1'
#
loop_
_entity.id
_entity.type
_entity.pdbx_description
1 polymer ?
#
loop_
_entity_poly.entity_id
_entity_poly.type
_entity_poly.pdbx_seq_one_letter_code
_entity_poly.pdbx_strand_id
1 'polypeptide(L)'
;MRKDNTAESDLGITEADSGKIWFNGEDITNLAMEKRGFNIVFQDYALFPNLNVYKNIVYGLKNRPGISTEKEVEELIELLGLKEHLNKKIDQLSGGQKQRVALARTLVMKPKILLLDEPLSALDGVIKESIKEKIKTIAKEFHLTTIIVTHDPEEALTLSDHVLIIQEGKIAQYDTPEEIIKNPGNGFVREFILKQLEIKKNNIYSLFTVPKNIPGVAAGKVQEILTGREELVQVS
;
A
#
# COMPACT_ATOMS: atom_id res chain seq x y z
N MET A 1 -6.90 -4.97 -22.46
CA MET A 1 -5.87 -4.60 -21.49
C MET A 1 -5.61 -5.86 -20.68
N ARG A 2 -4.51 -6.59 -20.93
CA ARG A 2 -4.13 -7.72 -20.08
C ARG A 2 -3.68 -7.11 -18.75
N LYS A 3 -4.38 -7.41 -17.68
CA LYS A 3 -3.85 -7.18 -16.33
C LYS A 3 -2.59 -8.04 -16.21
N ASP A 4 -1.52 -7.44 -15.73
CA ASP A 4 -0.32 -8.21 -15.43
C ASP A 4 -0.65 -9.11 -14.24
N ASN A 5 -0.81 -10.40 -14.52
CA ASN A 5 -1.25 -11.41 -13.55
C ASN A 5 -0.11 -11.91 -12.66
N THR A 6 0.96 -11.13 -12.48
CA THR A 6 2.13 -11.57 -11.71
C THR A 6 1.76 -11.90 -10.26
N ALA A 7 1.01 -11.02 -9.59
CA ALA A 7 0.56 -11.27 -8.22
C ALA A 7 -0.37 -12.49 -8.11
N GLU A 8 -1.24 -12.71 -9.10
CA GLU A 8 -2.12 -13.87 -9.16
C GLU A 8 -1.35 -15.18 -9.38
N SER A 9 -0.30 -15.14 -10.19
CA SER A 9 0.60 -16.30 -10.40
C SER A 9 1.42 -16.62 -9.14
N ASP A 10 1.92 -15.60 -8.44
CA ASP A 10 2.65 -15.76 -7.19
C ASP A 10 1.79 -16.39 -6.10
N LEU A 11 0.52 -16.06 -6.08
CA LEU A 11 -0.46 -16.71 -5.19
C LEU A 11 -0.84 -18.13 -5.64
N GLY A 12 -0.62 -18.50 -6.90
CA GLY A 12 -1.09 -19.75 -7.47
C GLY A 12 -2.58 -19.75 -7.82
N ILE A 13 -3.16 -18.56 -8.03
CA ILE A 13 -4.53 -18.39 -8.55
C ILE A 13 -4.54 -18.66 -10.05
N THR A 14 -3.49 -18.25 -10.75
CA THR A 14 -3.24 -18.54 -12.16
C THR A 14 -1.97 -19.34 -12.32
N GLU A 15 -1.95 -20.26 -13.30
CA GLU A 15 -0.74 -21.00 -13.65
C GLU A 15 0.17 -20.11 -14.50
N ALA A 16 1.49 -20.20 -14.25
CA ALA A 16 2.47 -19.52 -15.08
C ALA A 16 2.65 -20.29 -16.40
N ASP A 17 2.60 -19.59 -17.54
CA ASP A 17 2.83 -20.21 -18.86
C ASP A 17 4.21 -20.85 -18.97
N SER A 18 5.21 -20.24 -18.30
CA SER A 18 6.60 -20.74 -18.26
C SER A 18 7.38 -20.10 -17.11
N GLY A 19 8.52 -20.67 -16.78
CA GLY A 19 9.39 -20.19 -15.73
C GLY A 19 9.15 -20.88 -14.39
N LYS A 20 9.81 -20.36 -13.35
CA LYS A 20 9.75 -20.90 -12.00
C LYS A 20 9.62 -19.79 -10.96
N ILE A 21 8.86 -20.07 -9.91
CA ILE A 21 8.72 -19.19 -8.75
C ILE A 21 9.51 -19.81 -7.61
N TRP A 22 10.50 -19.07 -7.10
CA TRP A 22 11.35 -19.50 -5.99
C TRP A 22 11.08 -18.68 -4.76
N PHE A 23 10.92 -19.33 -3.61
CA PHE A 23 10.80 -18.67 -2.33
C PHE A 23 11.67 -19.37 -1.29
N ASN A 24 12.58 -18.63 -0.65
CA ASN A 24 13.56 -19.16 0.31
C ASN A 24 14.33 -20.40 -0.21
N GLY A 25 14.66 -20.42 -1.51
CA GLY A 25 15.39 -21.52 -2.13
C GLY A 25 14.55 -22.76 -2.50
N GLU A 26 13.25 -22.72 -2.28
CA GLU A 26 12.29 -23.74 -2.67
C GLU A 26 11.52 -23.36 -3.94
N ASP A 27 11.37 -24.29 -4.87
CA ASP A 27 10.52 -24.13 -6.05
C ASP A 27 9.05 -24.30 -5.64
N ILE A 28 8.30 -23.20 -5.64
CA ILE A 28 6.89 -23.16 -5.26
C ILE A 28 5.94 -23.03 -6.45
N THR A 29 6.43 -23.17 -7.67
CA THR A 29 5.69 -22.94 -8.92
C THR A 29 4.36 -23.69 -8.94
N ASN A 30 4.39 -24.98 -8.61
CA ASN A 30 3.20 -25.85 -8.60
C ASN A 30 2.61 -26.07 -7.21
N LEU A 31 3.04 -25.29 -6.22
CA LEU A 31 2.53 -25.43 -4.87
C LEU A 31 1.15 -24.76 -4.75
N ALA A 32 0.19 -25.47 -4.17
CA ALA A 32 -1.14 -24.92 -3.93
C ALA A 32 -1.08 -23.67 -3.04
N MET A 33 -1.94 -22.68 -3.30
CA MET A 33 -1.98 -21.37 -2.65
C MET A 33 -1.88 -21.47 -1.12
N GLU A 34 -2.63 -22.38 -0.51
CA GLU A 34 -2.69 -22.54 0.95
C GLU A 34 -1.36 -22.97 1.57
N LYS A 35 -0.48 -23.56 0.76
CA LYS A 35 0.82 -24.07 1.19
C LYS A 35 1.96 -23.07 0.94
N ARG A 36 1.75 -22.05 0.11
CA ARG A 36 2.78 -21.01 -0.17
C ARG A 36 3.05 -20.11 1.02
N GLY A 37 2.07 -19.98 1.93
CA GLY A 37 2.17 -19.08 3.10
C GLY A 37 2.08 -17.60 2.73
N PHE A 38 1.53 -17.31 1.56
CA PHE A 38 1.26 -15.96 1.07
C PHE A 38 -0.18 -15.59 1.36
N ASN A 39 -0.42 -14.34 1.70
CA ASN A 39 -1.77 -13.82 1.83
C ASN A 39 -1.91 -12.53 1.04
N ILE A 40 -3.10 -12.29 0.52
CA ILE A 40 -3.44 -11.10 -0.28
C ILE A 40 -4.50 -10.24 0.40
N VAL A 41 -4.36 -8.94 0.27
CA VAL A 41 -5.43 -7.98 0.45
C VAL A 41 -5.82 -7.45 -0.93
N PHE A 42 -7.02 -7.81 -1.37
CA PHE A 42 -7.58 -7.37 -2.64
C PHE A 42 -8.05 -5.93 -2.60
N GLN A 43 -8.15 -5.28 -3.75
CA GLN A 43 -8.62 -3.92 -3.94
C GLN A 43 -10.03 -3.67 -3.35
N ASP A 44 -10.93 -4.65 -3.41
CA ASP A 44 -12.29 -4.61 -2.86
C ASP A 44 -12.36 -5.09 -1.40
N TYR A 45 -11.19 -5.37 -0.79
CA TYR A 45 -11.01 -5.89 0.57
C TYR A 45 -11.57 -7.30 0.80
N ALA A 46 -12.40 -7.84 -0.07
CA ALA A 46 -13.03 -9.16 0.00
C ALA A 46 -13.56 -9.53 1.40
N LEU A 47 -14.15 -8.57 2.14
CA LEU A 47 -14.68 -8.79 3.48
C LEU A 47 -16.01 -9.52 3.44
N PHE A 48 -16.27 -10.35 4.45
CA PHE A 48 -17.53 -11.08 4.58
C PHE A 48 -18.66 -10.16 5.08
N PRO A 49 -19.64 -9.78 4.26
CA PRO A 49 -20.65 -8.78 4.62
C PRO A 49 -21.59 -9.24 5.75
N ASN A 50 -21.78 -10.55 5.89
CA ASN A 50 -22.65 -11.15 6.90
C ASN A 50 -22.00 -11.26 8.29
N LEU A 51 -20.69 -10.94 8.40
CA LEU A 51 -19.92 -10.99 9.63
C LEU A 51 -19.65 -9.58 10.14
N ASN A 52 -19.54 -9.41 11.47
CA ASN A 52 -19.02 -8.19 12.05
C ASN A 52 -17.49 -8.10 11.88
N VAL A 53 -16.90 -6.97 12.27
CA VAL A 53 -15.47 -6.72 12.17
C VAL A 53 -14.65 -7.81 12.86
N TYR A 54 -14.94 -8.11 14.12
CA TYR A 54 -14.20 -9.13 14.89
C TYR A 54 -14.23 -10.50 14.20
N LYS A 55 -15.42 -10.95 13.79
CA LYS A 55 -15.59 -12.23 13.10
C LYS A 55 -14.89 -12.28 11.74
N ASN A 56 -14.77 -11.14 11.02
CA ASN A 56 -13.96 -11.04 9.82
C ASN A 56 -12.48 -11.25 10.16
N ILE A 57 -11.97 -10.57 11.17
CA ILE A 57 -10.57 -10.65 11.58
C ILE A 57 -10.17 -12.09 11.92
N VAL A 58 -10.93 -12.74 12.79
CA VAL A 58 -10.59 -14.08 13.30
C VAL A 58 -11.07 -15.23 12.42
N TYR A 59 -11.67 -14.94 11.26
CA TYR A 59 -12.30 -15.95 10.41
C TYR A 59 -11.36 -17.10 10.04
N GLY A 60 -10.14 -16.77 9.60
CA GLY A 60 -9.14 -17.75 9.17
C GLY A 60 -8.60 -18.61 10.32
N LEU A 61 -8.61 -18.11 11.56
CA LEU A 61 -8.11 -18.83 12.72
C LEU A 61 -8.91 -20.10 13.04
N LYS A 62 -10.16 -20.17 12.59
CA LYS A 62 -11.00 -21.39 12.73
C LYS A 62 -10.38 -22.60 12.03
N ASN A 63 -9.72 -22.38 10.90
CA ASN A 63 -9.12 -23.43 10.08
C ASN A 63 -7.64 -23.69 10.45
N ARG A 64 -7.04 -22.79 11.23
CA ARG A 64 -5.65 -22.90 11.71
C ARG A 64 -5.58 -22.49 13.19
N PRO A 65 -6.12 -23.29 14.09
CA PRO A 65 -6.12 -22.98 15.52
C PRO A 65 -4.68 -22.90 16.05
N GLY A 66 -4.41 -21.89 16.87
CA GLY A 66 -3.10 -21.71 17.50
C GLY A 66 -2.05 -20.96 16.68
N ILE A 67 -2.38 -20.51 15.45
CA ILE A 67 -1.43 -19.71 14.65
C ILE A 67 -1.19 -18.32 15.27
N SER A 68 -2.22 -17.75 15.88
CA SER A 68 -2.13 -16.52 16.69
C SER A 68 -2.85 -16.73 18.02
N THR A 69 -2.27 -16.17 19.08
CA THR A 69 -2.86 -16.12 20.42
C THR A 69 -3.92 -15.01 20.49
N GLU A 70 -4.81 -15.08 21.46
CA GLU A 70 -5.79 -14.01 21.75
C GLU A 70 -5.09 -12.66 21.94
N LYS A 71 -3.99 -12.64 22.69
CA LYS A 71 -3.20 -11.44 22.96
C LYS A 71 -2.66 -10.82 21.67
N GLU A 72 -2.10 -11.60 20.76
CA GLU A 72 -1.60 -11.10 19.47
C GLU A 72 -2.73 -10.54 18.59
N VAL A 73 -3.91 -11.14 18.64
CA VAL A 73 -5.10 -10.62 17.95
C VAL A 73 -5.52 -9.27 18.53
N GLU A 74 -5.53 -9.13 19.87
CA GLU A 74 -5.87 -7.88 20.55
C GLU A 74 -4.85 -6.77 20.24
N GLU A 75 -3.56 -7.07 20.30
CA GLU A 75 -2.48 -6.12 19.96
C GLU A 75 -2.61 -5.62 18.50
N LEU A 76 -2.92 -6.51 17.58
CA LEU A 76 -3.13 -6.14 16.18
C LEU A 76 -4.38 -5.28 15.97
N ILE A 77 -5.48 -5.60 16.67
CA ILE A 77 -6.71 -4.80 16.66
C ILE A 77 -6.43 -3.39 17.18
N GLU A 78 -5.64 -3.26 18.24
CA GLU A 78 -5.26 -1.97 18.81
C GLU A 78 -4.34 -1.18 17.89
N LEU A 79 -3.30 -1.80 17.33
CA LEU A 79 -2.39 -1.22 16.34
C LEU A 79 -3.14 -0.63 15.15
N LEU A 80 -4.16 -1.35 14.66
CA LEU A 80 -4.97 -0.92 13.52
C LEU A 80 -6.12 0.04 13.90
N GLY A 81 -6.29 0.34 15.21
CA GLY A 81 -7.34 1.23 15.70
C GLY A 81 -8.75 0.72 15.40
N LEU A 82 -8.99 -0.58 15.60
CA LEU A 82 -10.26 -1.24 15.30
C LEU A 82 -11.12 -1.54 16.53
N LYS A 83 -10.61 -1.29 17.74
CA LYS A 83 -11.24 -1.67 19.02
C LYS A 83 -12.70 -1.23 19.14
N GLU A 84 -13.00 0.03 18.78
CA GLU A 84 -14.36 0.59 18.85
C GLU A 84 -15.29 0.10 17.73
N HIS A 85 -14.75 -0.64 16.78
CA HIS A 85 -15.49 -1.06 15.58
C HIS A 85 -15.82 -2.56 15.55
N LEU A 86 -15.35 -3.35 16.52
CA LEU A 86 -15.41 -4.82 16.51
C LEU A 86 -16.81 -5.41 16.30
N ASN A 87 -17.83 -4.74 16.84
CA ASN A 87 -19.23 -5.17 16.74
C ASN A 87 -19.98 -4.64 15.53
N LYS A 88 -19.38 -3.68 14.77
CA LYS A 88 -20.01 -3.09 13.58
C LYS A 88 -20.06 -4.09 12.44
N LYS A 89 -21.08 -3.96 11.59
CA LYS A 89 -21.15 -4.63 10.31
C LYS A 89 -20.25 -3.93 9.28
N ILE A 90 -19.88 -4.62 8.22
CA ILE A 90 -18.95 -4.11 7.20
C ILE A 90 -19.52 -2.92 6.43
N ASP A 91 -20.83 -2.86 6.21
CA ASP A 91 -21.53 -1.76 5.56
C ASP A 91 -21.49 -0.42 6.36
N GLN A 92 -21.27 -0.51 7.68
CA GLN A 92 -21.16 0.64 8.57
C GLN A 92 -19.75 1.26 8.63
N LEU A 93 -18.80 0.73 7.86
CA LEU A 93 -17.39 1.15 7.89
C LEU A 93 -17.05 2.06 6.70
N SER A 94 -16.17 3.04 6.95
CA SER A 94 -15.51 3.79 5.87
C SER A 94 -14.54 2.90 5.08
N GLY A 95 -14.11 3.33 3.89
CA GLY A 95 -13.13 2.62 3.06
C GLY A 95 -11.84 2.29 3.83
N GLY A 96 -11.26 3.28 4.53
CA GLY A 96 -10.05 3.05 5.32
C GLY A 96 -10.26 2.13 6.52
N GLN A 97 -11.47 2.09 7.11
CA GLN A 97 -11.78 1.12 8.15
C GLN A 97 -11.89 -0.29 7.58
N LYS A 98 -12.57 -0.47 6.43
CA LYS A 98 -12.64 -1.75 5.72
C LYS A 98 -11.26 -2.29 5.38
N GLN A 99 -10.39 -1.44 4.88
CA GLN A 99 -9.01 -1.80 4.56
C GLN A 99 -8.26 -2.29 5.81
N ARG A 100 -8.36 -1.56 6.93
CA ARG A 100 -7.72 -1.98 8.18
C ARG A 100 -8.25 -3.32 8.69
N VAL A 101 -9.55 -3.60 8.51
CA VAL A 101 -10.13 -4.92 8.82
C VAL A 101 -9.55 -6.01 7.92
N ALA A 102 -9.40 -5.75 6.62
CA ALA A 102 -8.79 -6.70 5.68
C ALA A 102 -7.32 -6.97 6.02
N LEU A 103 -6.56 -5.93 6.37
CA LEU A 103 -5.19 -6.08 6.87
C LEU A 103 -5.14 -6.92 8.15
N ALA A 104 -5.98 -6.62 9.15
CA ALA A 104 -6.05 -7.39 10.38
C ALA A 104 -6.35 -8.87 10.11
N ARG A 105 -7.37 -9.16 9.28
CA ARG A 105 -7.74 -10.53 8.90
C ARG A 105 -6.59 -11.29 8.24
N THR A 106 -5.80 -10.59 7.46
CA THR A 106 -4.66 -11.17 6.74
C THR A 106 -3.48 -11.42 7.70
N LEU A 107 -3.18 -10.45 8.55
CA LEU A 107 -2.02 -10.49 9.45
C LEU A 107 -2.17 -11.47 10.62
N VAL A 108 -3.38 -11.70 11.14
CA VAL A 108 -3.62 -12.73 12.17
C VAL A 108 -3.23 -14.13 11.70
N MET A 109 -3.14 -14.36 10.39
CA MET A 109 -2.71 -15.62 9.80
C MET A 109 -1.19 -15.76 9.71
N LYS A 110 -0.42 -14.76 10.17
CA LYS A 110 1.05 -14.71 10.13
C LYS A 110 1.62 -15.12 8.76
N PRO A 111 1.29 -14.40 7.68
CA PRO A 111 1.79 -14.73 6.36
C PRO A 111 3.30 -14.58 6.30
N LYS A 112 3.96 -15.34 5.42
CA LYS A 112 5.37 -15.14 5.09
C LYS A 112 5.57 -13.97 4.12
N ILE A 113 4.62 -13.81 3.21
CA ILE A 113 4.54 -12.69 2.26
C ILE A 113 3.16 -12.08 2.31
N LEU A 114 3.11 -10.75 2.35
CA LEU A 114 1.90 -9.94 2.26
C LEU A 114 1.82 -9.31 0.87
N LEU A 115 0.81 -9.69 0.09
CA LEU A 115 0.48 -9.05 -1.18
C LEU A 115 -0.63 -8.02 -0.97
N LEU A 116 -0.41 -6.81 -1.45
CA LEU A 116 -1.37 -5.70 -1.40
C LEU A 116 -1.68 -5.28 -2.83
N ASP A 117 -2.92 -5.49 -3.28
CA ASP A 117 -3.37 -5.10 -4.60
C ASP A 117 -4.14 -3.79 -4.51
N GLU A 118 -3.56 -2.71 -5.06
CA GLU A 118 -4.12 -1.35 -5.06
C GLU A 118 -4.58 -0.89 -3.65
N PRO A 119 -3.76 -1.04 -2.61
CA PRO A 119 -4.22 -0.91 -1.23
C PRO A 119 -4.70 0.50 -0.85
N LEU A 120 -4.37 1.52 -1.63
CA LEU A 120 -4.66 2.91 -1.29
C LEU A 120 -5.55 3.61 -2.33
N SER A 121 -6.00 2.89 -3.37
CA SER A 121 -6.73 3.47 -4.51
C SER A 121 -8.09 4.08 -4.16
N ALA A 122 -8.77 3.55 -3.13
CA ALA A 122 -10.09 3.98 -2.71
C ALA A 122 -10.09 4.92 -1.48
N LEU A 123 -8.93 5.53 -1.16
CA LEU A 123 -8.77 6.33 0.05
C LEU A 123 -8.52 7.81 -0.25
N ASP A 124 -9.12 8.67 0.57
CA ASP A 124 -8.86 10.11 0.55
C ASP A 124 -7.47 10.44 1.09
N GLY A 125 -6.89 11.57 0.66
CA GLY A 125 -5.50 11.95 0.90
C GLY A 125 -5.02 11.80 2.34
N VAL A 126 -5.73 12.34 3.34
CA VAL A 126 -5.33 12.26 4.76
C VAL A 126 -5.37 10.81 5.28
N ILE A 127 -6.41 10.06 4.90
CA ILE A 127 -6.56 8.67 5.28
C ILE A 127 -5.48 7.82 4.60
N LYS A 128 -5.17 8.12 3.33
CA LYS A 128 -4.12 7.47 2.54
C LYS A 128 -2.77 7.54 3.25
N GLU A 129 -2.34 8.72 3.71
CA GLU A 129 -1.08 8.88 4.44
C GLU A 129 -1.06 8.08 5.75
N SER A 130 -2.14 8.14 6.53
CA SER A 130 -2.23 7.34 7.76
C SER A 130 -2.12 5.84 7.52
N ILE A 131 -2.68 5.33 6.41
CA ILE A 131 -2.58 3.91 6.06
C ILE A 131 -1.19 3.56 5.52
N LYS A 132 -0.54 4.42 4.73
CA LYS A 132 0.86 4.25 4.31
C LYS A 132 1.77 4.01 5.52
N GLU A 133 1.70 4.89 6.52
CA GLU A 133 2.51 4.75 7.73
C GLU A 133 2.21 3.46 8.49
N LYS A 134 0.94 3.04 8.56
CA LYS A 134 0.58 1.76 9.19
C LYS A 134 1.13 0.55 8.43
N ILE A 135 1.08 0.56 7.10
CA ILE A 135 1.66 -0.52 6.27
C ILE A 135 3.16 -0.63 6.53
N LYS A 136 3.90 0.49 6.55
CA LYS A 136 5.33 0.51 6.87
C LYS A 136 5.62 -0.02 8.27
N THR A 137 4.88 0.47 9.26
CA THR A 137 5.03 0.03 10.65
C THR A 137 4.82 -1.48 10.78
N ILE A 138 3.76 -2.01 10.18
CA ILE A 138 3.42 -3.43 10.18
C ILE A 138 4.51 -4.25 9.50
N ALA A 139 4.94 -3.84 8.29
CA ALA A 139 5.99 -4.53 7.55
C ALA A 139 7.28 -4.65 8.39
N LYS A 140 7.64 -3.58 9.09
CA LYS A 140 8.82 -3.51 9.97
C LYS A 140 8.65 -4.34 11.24
N GLU A 141 7.55 -4.17 11.97
CA GLU A 141 7.32 -4.86 13.25
C GLU A 141 7.20 -6.38 13.09
N PHE A 142 6.56 -6.82 12.02
CA PHE A 142 6.36 -8.25 11.74
C PHE A 142 7.44 -8.84 10.81
N HIS A 143 8.46 -8.06 10.42
CA HIS A 143 9.50 -8.47 9.47
C HIS A 143 8.95 -9.13 8.20
N LEU A 144 7.89 -8.52 7.64
CA LEU A 144 7.18 -9.08 6.49
C LEU A 144 7.86 -8.70 5.18
N THR A 145 7.99 -9.66 4.29
CA THR A 145 8.18 -9.35 2.87
C THR A 145 6.84 -8.89 2.31
N THR A 146 6.78 -7.65 1.84
CA THR A 146 5.55 -7.06 1.30
C THR A 146 5.71 -6.78 -0.18
N ILE A 147 4.74 -7.21 -0.98
CA ILE A 147 4.65 -6.87 -2.41
C ILE A 147 3.42 -5.99 -2.58
N ILE A 148 3.60 -4.79 -3.14
CA ILE A 148 2.54 -3.82 -3.38
C ILE A 148 2.37 -3.66 -4.88
N VAL A 149 1.18 -3.92 -5.39
CA VAL A 149 0.80 -3.62 -6.78
C VAL A 149 0.04 -2.30 -6.76
N THR A 150 0.52 -1.32 -7.50
CA THR A 150 -0.11 -0.01 -7.61
C THR A 150 0.14 0.62 -8.96
N HIS A 151 -0.76 1.49 -9.39
CA HIS A 151 -0.58 2.36 -10.56
C HIS A 151 -0.15 3.78 -10.17
N ASP A 152 -0.02 4.08 -8.86
CA ASP A 152 0.43 5.37 -8.36
C ASP A 152 1.95 5.37 -8.13
N PRO A 153 2.74 6.11 -8.96
CA PRO A 153 4.18 6.18 -8.81
C PRO A 153 4.65 6.68 -7.44
N GLU A 154 3.88 7.57 -6.80
CA GLU A 154 4.21 8.08 -5.47
C GLU A 154 4.14 6.97 -4.42
N GLU A 155 3.10 6.12 -4.49
CA GLU A 155 3.00 4.96 -3.60
C GLU A 155 4.20 4.02 -3.79
N ALA A 156 4.51 3.68 -5.04
CA ALA A 156 5.64 2.83 -5.36
C ALA A 156 6.96 3.39 -4.82
N LEU A 157 7.23 4.67 -5.04
CA LEU A 157 8.47 5.31 -4.62
C LEU A 157 8.57 5.56 -3.11
N THR A 158 7.43 5.70 -2.41
CA THR A 158 7.44 6.04 -0.98
C THR A 158 7.28 4.84 -0.05
N LEU A 159 6.71 3.73 -0.53
CA LEU A 159 6.41 2.56 0.31
C LEU A 159 7.42 1.43 0.15
N SER A 160 8.22 1.42 -0.91
CA SER A 160 9.02 0.26 -1.30
C SER A 160 10.52 0.50 -1.15
N ASP A 161 11.27 -0.54 -0.81
CA ASP A 161 12.73 -0.55 -0.86
C ASP A 161 13.22 -0.74 -2.31
N HIS A 162 12.45 -1.47 -3.13
CA HIS A 162 12.69 -1.68 -4.56
C HIS A 162 11.38 -1.56 -5.33
N VAL A 163 11.46 -1.03 -6.53
CA VAL A 163 10.32 -0.84 -7.45
C VAL A 163 10.56 -1.61 -8.73
N LEU A 164 9.59 -2.43 -9.11
CA LEU A 164 9.54 -3.12 -10.40
C LEU A 164 8.53 -2.41 -11.30
N ILE A 165 9.01 -1.84 -12.39
CA ILE A 165 8.15 -1.17 -13.39
C ILE A 165 7.94 -2.13 -14.57
N ILE A 166 6.67 -2.39 -14.87
CA ILE A 166 6.26 -3.27 -15.97
C ILE A 166 5.58 -2.42 -17.05
N GLN A 167 6.01 -2.59 -18.30
CA GLN A 167 5.43 -1.99 -19.47
C GLN A 167 5.08 -3.07 -20.49
N GLU A 168 3.81 -3.16 -20.90
CA GLU A 168 3.34 -4.13 -21.91
C GLU A 168 3.75 -5.59 -21.60
N GLY A 169 3.71 -5.98 -20.31
CA GLY A 169 4.08 -7.32 -19.85
C GLY A 169 5.58 -7.59 -19.81
N LYS A 170 6.43 -6.56 -19.95
CA LYS A 170 7.90 -6.69 -19.85
C LYS A 170 8.44 -5.81 -18.75
N ILE A 171 9.50 -6.26 -18.10
CA ILE A 171 10.22 -5.47 -17.11
C ILE A 171 10.87 -4.28 -17.83
N ALA A 172 10.44 -3.06 -17.50
CA ALA A 172 11.01 -1.82 -17.99
C ALA A 172 12.20 -1.37 -17.11
N GLN A 173 12.07 -1.51 -15.77
CA GLN A 173 13.14 -1.25 -14.82
C GLN A 173 12.85 -1.96 -13.49
N TYR A 174 13.90 -2.39 -12.80
CA TYR A 174 13.85 -2.86 -11.43
C TYR A 174 15.02 -2.25 -10.66
N ASP A 175 14.72 -1.41 -9.68
CA ASP A 175 15.75 -0.67 -8.93
C ASP A 175 15.20 -0.09 -7.62
N THR A 176 16.07 0.58 -6.86
CA THR A 176 15.64 1.41 -5.73
C THR A 176 14.89 2.66 -6.22
N PRO A 177 13.97 3.23 -5.41
CA PRO A 177 13.29 4.48 -5.75
C PRO A 177 14.26 5.60 -6.14
N GLU A 178 15.37 5.71 -5.43
CA GLU A 178 16.38 6.74 -5.65
C GLU A 178 17.04 6.58 -7.03
N GLU A 179 17.40 5.36 -7.43
CA GLU A 179 18.03 5.09 -8.73
C GLU A 179 17.05 5.28 -9.88
N ILE A 180 15.78 4.91 -9.71
CA ILE A 180 14.74 5.15 -10.73
C ILE A 180 14.55 6.65 -11.02
N ILE A 181 14.60 7.48 -9.97
CA ILE A 181 14.48 8.95 -10.12
C ILE A 181 15.73 9.53 -10.79
N LYS A 182 16.92 9.07 -10.42
CA LYS A 182 18.19 9.59 -10.96
C LYS A 182 18.45 9.12 -12.39
N ASN A 183 18.23 7.83 -12.65
CA ASN A 183 18.59 7.14 -13.88
C ASN A 183 17.41 6.33 -14.44
N PRO A 184 16.34 6.98 -14.92
CA PRO A 184 15.20 6.26 -15.51
C PRO A 184 15.63 5.47 -16.73
N GLY A 185 15.32 4.16 -16.73
CA GLY A 185 15.84 3.17 -17.70
C GLY A 185 15.39 3.41 -19.14
N ASN A 186 14.26 4.08 -19.35
CA ASN A 186 13.78 4.45 -20.69
C ASN A 186 12.82 5.65 -20.64
N GLY A 187 12.36 6.10 -21.82
CA GLY A 187 11.45 7.24 -21.95
C GLY A 187 10.12 7.04 -21.24
N PHE A 188 9.58 5.82 -21.25
CA PHE A 188 8.34 5.47 -20.54
C PHE A 188 8.50 5.63 -19.03
N VAL A 189 9.55 5.07 -18.45
CA VAL A 189 9.84 5.18 -17.01
C VAL A 189 9.96 6.64 -16.61
N ARG A 190 10.73 7.41 -17.38
CA ARG A 190 10.88 8.86 -17.16
C ARG A 190 9.54 9.58 -17.18
N GLU A 191 8.74 9.36 -18.21
CA GLU A 191 7.45 10.04 -18.37
C GLU A 191 6.46 9.61 -17.28
N PHE A 192 6.37 8.31 -17.00
CA PHE A 192 5.46 7.77 -16.00
C PHE A 192 5.77 8.28 -14.59
N ILE A 193 7.03 8.26 -14.18
CA ILE A 193 7.45 8.67 -12.84
C ILE A 193 7.49 10.20 -12.72
N LEU A 194 8.27 10.88 -13.58
CA LEU A 194 8.56 12.29 -13.38
C LEU A 194 7.36 13.18 -13.72
N LYS A 195 6.60 12.87 -14.77
CA LYS A 195 5.42 13.65 -15.15
C LYS A 195 4.33 13.61 -14.08
N GLN A 196 4.10 12.44 -13.46
CA GLN A 196 3.14 12.34 -12.36
C GLN A 196 3.58 13.14 -11.13
N LEU A 197 4.87 13.10 -10.79
CA LEU A 197 5.41 13.90 -9.69
C LEU A 197 5.35 15.40 -9.99
N GLU A 198 5.62 15.82 -11.22
CA GLU A 198 5.51 17.21 -11.66
C GLU A 198 4.06 17.71 -11.63
N ILE A 199 3.10 16.90 -12.09
CA ILE A 199 1.67 17.25 -12.01
C ILE A 199 1.23 17.47 -10.57
N LYS A 200 1.61 16.58 -9.66
CA LYS A 200 1.31 16.74 -8.23
C LYS A 200 1.98 17.97 -7.63
N LYS A 201 3.24 18.21 -7.96
CA LYS A 201 3.97 19.41 -7.55
C LYS A 201 3.25 20.68 -8.04
N ASN A 202 2.90 20.74 -9.31
CA ASN A 202 2.23 21.90 -9.91
C ASN A 202 0.82 22.11 -9.33
N ASN A 203 0.08 21.06 -9.03
CA ASN A 203 -1.21 21.14 -8.35
C ASN A 203 -1.07 21.72 -6.95
N ILE A 204 -0.04 21.32 -6.20
CA ILE A 204 0.27 21.90 -4.89
C ILE A 204 0.64 23.38 -5.05
N TYR A 205 1.53 23.74 -5.97
CA TYR A 205 1.88 25.14 -6.24
C TYR A 205 0.68 25.99 -6.64
N SER A 206 -0.26 25.45 -7.43
CA SER A 206 -1.47 26.19 -7.83
C SER A 206 -2.41 26.50 -6.67
N LEU A 207 -2.45 25.64 -5.63
CA LEU A 207 -3.21 25.88 -4.40
C LEU A 207 -2.62 27.03 -3.55
N PHE A 208 -1.30 27.26 -3.67
CA PHE A 208 -0.57 28.30 -2.95
C PHE A 208 -0.37 29.58 -3.80
N THR A 209 -0.78 29.63 -5.07
CA THR A 209 -0.94 30.89 -5.81
C THR A 209 -2.16 31.60 -5.25
N VAL A 210 -1.93 32.28 -4.12
CA VAL A 210 -2.91 33.17 -3.47
C VAL A 210 -3.37 34.20 -4.50
N PRO A 211 -4.68 34.40 -4.72
CA PRO A 211 -5.17 35.54 -5.49
C PRO A 211 -4.52 36.81 -4.95
N LYS A 212 -4.03 37.69 -5.82
CA LYS A 212 -3.30 38.93 -5.50
C LYS A 212 -4.02 39.91 -4.56
N ASN A 213 -5.17 39.51 -4.00
CA ASN A 213 -6.08 40.35 -3.24
C ASN A 213 -6.45 39.88 -1.82
N ILE A 214 -5.58 39.14 -1.13
CA ILE A 214 -5.78 38.94 0.29
C ILE A 214 -5.02 40.05 1.04
N PRO A 215 -5.69 40.99 1.72
CA PRO A 215 -5.04 42.05 2.49
C PRO A 215 -4.19 41.40 3.60
N GLY A 216 -2.89 41.70 3.61
CA GLY A 216 -1.97 41.31 4.68
C GLY A 216 -0.98 40.18 4.37
N VAL A 217 -1.06 39.53 3.21
CA VAL A 217 -0.07 38.50 2.83
C VAL A 217 0.71 38.92 1.57
N ALA A 218 1.97 39.26 1.72
CA ALA A 218 2.84 39.57 0.59
C ALA A 218 3.14 38.29 -0.23
N ALA A 219 2.73 38.28 -1.50
CA ALA A 219 2.88 37.13 -2.41
C ALA A 219 4.33 36.60 -2.55
N GLY A 220 5.34 37.42 -2.23
CA GLY A 220 6.76 37.03 -2.22
C GLY A 220 7.13 36.09 -1.08
N LYS A 221 6.48 36.20 0.08
CA LYS A 221 6.85 35.42 1.27
C LYS A 221 6.49 33.94 1.18
N VAL A 222 5.38 33.62 0.49
CA VAL A 222 4.96 32.22 0.27
C VAL A 222 5.92 31.51 -0.70
N GLN A 223 6.46 32.23 -1.66
CA GLN A 223 7.40 31.69 -2.63
C GLN A 223 8.78 31.39 -2.03
N GLU A 224 9.20 32.17 -1.04
CA GLU A 224 10.46 31.95 -0.30
C GLU A 224 10.40 30.72 0.60
N ILE A 225 9.27 30.50 1.28
CA ILE A 225 9.02 29.29 2.10
C ILE A 225 9.03 28.03 1.22
N LEU A 226 8.37 28.07 0.05
CA LEU A 226 8.28 26.93 -0.87
C LEU A 226 9.60 26.62 -1.58
N THR A 227 10.53 27.57 -1.68
CA THR A 227 11.86 27.37 -2.27
C THR A 227 12.94 26.99 -1.26
N GLY A 228 12.58 26.85 0.03
CA GLY A 228 13.51 26.43 1.10
C GLY A 228 14.55 27.48 1.45
N ARG A 229 14.27 28.76 1.21
CA ARG A 229 15.19 29.88 1.52
C ARG A 229 14.96 30.55 2.87
N GLU A 230 13.91 30.16 3.62
CA GLU A 230 13.73 30.61 5.01
C GLU A 230 13.28 29.44 5.90
N GLU A 231 13.79 29.42 7.12
CA GLU A 231 13.33 28.53 8.19
C GLU A 231 11.88 28.88 8.59
N LEU A 232 11.07 27.84 8.84
CA LEU A 232 9.69 27.97 9.31
C LEU A 232 9.62 28.84 10.56
N VAL A 233 9.11 30.04 10.41
CA VAL A 233 8.75 30.89 11.58
C VAL A 233 7.48 30.29 12.18
N GLN A 234 7.59 29.77 13.41
CA GLN A 234 6.43 29.39 14.22
C GLN A 234 5.52 30.59 14.36
N VAL A 235 4.28 30.44 13.88
CA VAL A 235 3.20 31.37 14.21
C VAL A 235 2.58 30.88 15.51
N SER A 236 2.74 31.68 16.53
CA SER A 236 2.09 31.55 17.82
C SER A 236 0.59 31.86 17.72
#